data_d56f41cf5d5e363c530f7388be513ded
#
_entry.id   d56f41cf5d5e363c530f7388be513ded
#
_cell.length_a   1.000
_cell.length_b   1.000
_cell.length_c   1.000
_cell.angle_alpha   90.00
_cell.angle_beta   90.00
_cell.angle_gamma   90.00
#
_symmetry.space_group_name_H-M   'P 1'
#
loop_
_entity.id
_entity.type
_entity.pdbx_description
1 polymer ?
#
loop_
_entity_poly.entity_id
_entity_poly.type
_entity_poly.pdbx_seq_one_letter_code
_entity_poly.pdbx_strand_id
1 'polypeptide(L)'
;MIPLPYQHDMHEVNIEIKNVAAREDIQRWEDHMLVKAKCWNQFCDGLYSENEIRAVHVVKEENADITYLTILCEDCIKYTRSYGILVKDKYLMIERVNNNDIGFVSRK
;
A
#
# COMPACT_ATOMS: atom_id res chain seq x y z
N MET A 1 10.22 24.68 15.42
CA MET A 1 9.16 24.38 14.46
C MET A 1 9.52 23.20 13.57
N ILE A 2 8.56 22.36 13.35
CA ILE A 2 8.77 21.16 12.55
C ILE A 2 8.58 21.46 11.07
N PRO A 3 9.56 21.12 10.27
CA PRO A 3 9.45 21.33 8.84
C PRO A 3 8.31 20.51 8.26
N LEU A 4 7.57 21.08 7.32
CA LEU A 4 6.47 20.39 6.68
C LEU A 4 6.88 19.09 6.00
N PRO A 5 8.03 19.02 5.32
CA PRO A 5 8.41 17.75 4.71
C PRO A 5 8.53 16.61 5.72
N TYR A 6 8.98 16.93 6.91
CA TYR A 6 9.11 15.93 7.93
C TYR A 6 7.75 15.38 8.35
N GLN A 7 6.77 16.28 8.54
CA GLN A 7 5.43 15.87 8.89
C GLN A 7 4.81 15.05 7.77
N HIS A 8 5.10 15.41 6.55
CA HIS A 8 4.58 14.70 5.40
C HIS A 8 5.05 13.25 5.38
N ASP A 9 6.31 13.01 5.76
CA ASP A 9 6.85 11.66 5.79
C ASP A 9 6.16 10.78 6.82
N MET A 10 5.50 11.38 7.78
CA MET A 10 4.85 10.63 8.85
C MET A 10 3.35 10.44 8.59
N HIS A 11 2.88 10.88 7.45
CA HIS A 11 1.46 10.74 7.13
C HIS A 11 1.07 9.28 6.96
N GLU A 12 0.02 8.87 7.67
CA GLU A 12 -0.49 7.51 7.63
C GLU A 12 -1.91 7.50 7.11
N VAL A 13 -2.24 6.47 6.35
CA VAL A 13 -3.57 6.34 5.77
C VAL A 13 -4.10 4.93 5.98
N ASN A 14 -5.41 4.82 6.08
CA ASN A 14 -6.07 3.53 6.12
C ASN A 14 -6.25 3.02 4.69
N ILE A 15 -5.97 1.75 4.48
CA ILE A 15 -6.07 1.15 3.16
C ILE A 15 -6.95 -0.07 3.19
N GLU A 16 -7.45 -0.42 2.02
CA GLU A 16 -8.24 -1.62 1.81
C GLU A 16 -7.55 -2.46 0.75
N ILE A 17 -7.39 -3.76 1.01
CA ILE A 17 -6.76 -4.66 0.06
C ILE A 17 -7.76 -5.05 -1.02
N LYS A 18 -7.33 -4.93 -2.28
CA LYS A 18 -8.14 -5.36 -3.41
C LYS A 18 -7.76 -6.77 -3.86
N ASN A 19 -6.47 -7.04 -3.93
CA ASN A 19 -6.00 -8.38 -4.29
C ASN A 19 -4.51 -8.50 -4.00
N VAL A 20 -4.05 -9.74 -3.92
CA VAL A 20 -2.63 -10.03 -3.77
C VAL A 20 -2.01 -9.99 -5.16
N ALA A 21 -0.89 -9.30 -5.29
CA ALA A 21 -0.19 -9.16 -6.55
C ALA A 21 0.78 -10.32 -6.77
N ALA A 22 1.42 -10.35 -7.94
CA ALA A 22 2.41 -11.37 -8.23
C ALA A 22 3.62 -11.23 -7.32
N ARG A 23 4.29 -12.35 -7.06
CA ARG A 23 5.44 -12.33 -6.16
C ARG A 23 6.58 -11.46 -6.69
N GLU A 24 6.78 -11.43 -7.99
CA GLU A 24 7.84 -10.60 -8.58
C GLU A 24 7.57 -9.10 -8.39
N ASP A 25 6.36 -8.72 -8.03
CA ASP A 25 6.05 -7.33 -7.75
C ASP A 25 6.72 -6.83 -6.47
N ILE A 26 7.15 -7.74 -5.60
CA ILE A 26 7.92 -7.35 -4.41
C ILE A 26 9.19 -6.66 -4.85
N GLN A 27 9.90 -7.25 -5.80
CA GLN A 27 11.15 -6.66 -6.29
C GLN A 27 10.89 -5.32 -6.99
N ARG A 28 9.82 -5.24 -7.76
CA ARG A 28 9.47 -4.00 -8.45
C ARG A 28 9.20 -2.89 -7.43
N TRP A 29 8.52 -3.23 -6.34
CA TRP A 29 8.26 -2.28 -5.27
C TRP A 29 9.56 -1.83 -4.61
N GLU A 30 10.47 -2.77 -4.32
CA GLU A 30 11.76 -2.44 -3.71
C GLU A 30 12.60 -1.53 -4.61
N ASP A 31 12.58 -1.80 -5.90
CA ASP A 31 13.34 -1.00 -6.85
C ASP A 31 12.83 0.43 -6.90
N HIS A 32 11.53 0.60 -6.79
CA HIS A 32 10.92 1.93 -6.82
C HIS A 32 11.14 2.68 -5.51
N MET A 33 10.96 2.00 -4.40
CA MET A 33 11.01 2.65 -3.08
C MET A 33 12.42 2.81 -2.55
N LEU A 34 13.35 2.00 -3.05
CA LEU A 34 14.76 2.01 -2.63
C LEU A 34 14.90 1.62 -1.16
N VAL A 35 14.00 0.79 -0.67
CA VAL A 35 14.08 0.20 0.67
C VAL A 35 13.66 -1.25 0.57
N LYS A 36 14.09 -2.03 1.54
CA LYS A 36 13.78 -3.46 1.56
C LYS A 36 12.32 -3.67 1.92
N ALA A 37 11.69 -4.61 1.24
CA ALA A 37 10.30 -4.93 1.50
C ALA A 37 10.13 -5.53 2.89
N LYS A 38 9.09 -5.10 3.57
CA LYS A 38 8.67 -5.67 4.84
C LYS A 38 7.20 -5.33 4.99
N CYS A 39 6.53 -5.90 6.01
CA CYS A 39 5.14 -5.54 6.26
C CYS A 39 5.09 -4.10 6.77
N TRP A 40 4.34 -3.26 6.07
CA TRP A 40 4.27 -1.84 6.40
C TRP A 40 3.02 -1.46 7.18
N ASN A 41 2.19 -2.46 7.56
CA ASN A 41 1.05 -2.17 8.43
C ASN A 41 1.56 -1.72 9.79
N GLN A 42 1.13 -0.55 10.22
CA GLN A 42 1.58 0.01 11.50
C GLN A 42 1.12 -0.80 12.70
N PHE A 43 0.10 -1.63 12.52
CA PHE A 43 -0.40 -2.49 13.59
C PHE A 43 0.27 -3.86 13.63
N CYS A 44 1.19 -4.13 12.70
CA CYS A 44 1.86 -5.42 12.64
C CYS A 44 2.85 -5.55 13.78
N ASP A 45 2.87 -6.73 14.40
CA ASP A 45 3.81 -6.99 15.51
C ASP A 45 5.19 -7.39 15.02
N GLY A 46 5.37 -7.56 13.72
CA GLY A 46 6.68 -7.90 13.16
C GLY A 46 7.04 -9.37 13.27
N LEU A 47 6.12 -10.21 13.69
CA LEU A 47 6.38 -11.64 13.90
C LEU A 47 6.06 -12.43 12.63
N TYR A 48 6.91 -12.32 11.64
CA TYR A 48 6.75 -13.04 10.38
C TYR A 48 8.14 -13.28 9.77
N SER A 49 8.24 -14.27 8.89
CA SER A 49 9.48 -14.51 8.18
C SER A 49 9.43 -13.84 6.81
N GLU A 50 10.58 -13.67 6.19
CA GLU A 50 10.67 -12.96 4.92
C GLU A 50 9.83 -13.59 3.83
N ASN A 51 9.67 -14.90 3.86
CA ASN A 51 8.89 -15.56 2.82
C ASN A 51 7.40 -15.42 3.03
N GLU A 52 6.98 -14.74 4.11
CA GLU A 52 5.58 -14.51 4.39
C GLU A 52 5.09 -13.14 3.94
N ILE A 53 5.97 -12.32 3.35
CA ILE A 53 5.52 -11.02 2.84
C ILE A 53 4.98 -11.20 1.44
N ARG A 54 4.05 -10.31 1.09
CA ARG A 54 3.39 -10.31 -0.22
C ARG A 54 3.22 -8.89 -0.71
N ALA A 55 3.30 -8.74 -2.02
CA ALA A 55 2.90 -7.48 -2.64
C ALA A 55 1.38 -7.52 -2.78
N VAL A 56 0.73 -6.41 -2.50
CA VAL A 56 -0.73 -6.33 -2.56
C VAL A 56 -1.16 -5.06 -3.26
N HIS A 57 -2.28 -5.15 -3.98
CA HIS A 57 -2.92 -3.98 -4.57
C HIS A 57 -3.93 -3.47 -3.57
N VAL A 58 -3.83 -2.18 -3.26
CA VAL A 58 -4.67 -1.56 -2.24
C VAL A 58 -5.20 -0.22 -2.74
N VAL A 59 -6.27 0.22 -2.10
CA VAL A 59 -6.78 1.57 -2.31
C VAL A 59 -6.85 2.24 -0.94
N LYS A 60 -6.83 3.57 -0.92
CA LYS A 60 -7.06 4.30 0.31
C LYS A 60 -8.54 4.27 0.61
N GLU A 61 -8.90 4.09 1.87
CA GLU A 61 -10.30 4.02 2.24
C GLU A 61 -11.05 5.29 1.85
N GLU A 62 -10.39 6.41 1.96
CA GLU A 62 -11.02 7.70 1.67
C GLU A 62 -11.13 7.99 0.17
N ASN A 63 -10.39 7.27 -0.66
CA ASN A 63 -10.35 7.56 -2.09
C ASN A 63 -9.88 6.35 -2.87
N ALA A 64 -10.80 5.66 -3.52
CA ALA A 64 -10.50 4.44 -4.25
C ALA A 64 -10.15 4.69 -5.71
N ASP A 65 -9.90 5.94 -6.10
CA ASP A 65 -9.61 6.27 -7.49
C ASP A 65 -8.23 5.81 -7.93
N ILE A 66 -7.33 5.57 -7.00
CA ILE A 66 -5.97 5.17 -7.32
C ILE A 66 -5.67 3.84 -6.66
N THR A 67 -5.12 2.92 -7.43
CA THR A 67 -4.64 1.64 -6.90
C THR A 67 -3.16 1.75 -6.65
N TYR A 68 -2.75 1.34 -5.45
CA TYR A 68 -1.35 1.37 -5.03
C TYR A 68 -0.84 -0.05 -4.84
N LEU A 69 0.48 -0.18 -4.89
CA LEU A 69 1.17 -1.42 -4.56
C LEU A 69 1.92 -1.20 -3.25
N THR A 70 1.77 -2.10 -2.30
CA THR A 70 2.55 -2.05 -1.07
C THR A 70 2.83 -3.47 -0.60
N ILE A 71 3.53 -3.59 0.53
CA ILE A 71 3.97 -4.89 1.04
C ILE A 71 3.34 -5.13 2.40
N LEU A 72 2.75 -6.30 2.57
CA LEU A 72 2.17 -6.72 3.84
C LEU A 72 2.53 -8.17 4.10
N CYS A 73 2.54 -8.58 5.36
CA CYS A 73 2.74 -9.99 5.68
C CYS A 73 1.42 -10.73 5.57
N GLU A 74 1.51 -12.05 5.46
CA GLU A 74 0.32 -12.88 5.27
C GLU A 74 -0.68 -12.73 6.40
N ASP A 75 -0.21 -12.59 7.63
CA ASP A 75 -1.11 -12.43 8.77
C ASP A 75 -1.89 -11.14 8.68
N CYS A 76 -1.25 -10.03 8.31
CA CYS A 76 -1.94 -8.77 8.18
C CYS A 76 -2.97 -8.82 7.05
N ILE A 77 -2.65 -9.51 5.97
CA ILE A 77 -3.61 -9.68 4.87
C ILE A 77 -4.82 -10.47 5.36
N LYS A 78 -4.55 -11.53 6.10
CA LYS A 78 -5.59 -12.45 6.55
C LYS A 78 -6.55 -11.79 7.55
N TYR A 79 -6.03 -10.93 8.42
CA TYR A 79 -6.83 -10.35 9.49
C TYR A 79 -7.24 -8.91 9.25
N THR A 80 -7.16 -8.47 8.00
CA THR A 80 -7.44 -7.08 7.67
C THR A 80 -8.82 -6.62 8.11
N ARG A 81 -9.80 -7.52 8.04
CA ARG A 81 -11.16 -7.13 8.40
C ARG A 81 -11.32 -6.84 9.89
N SER A 82 -10.49 -7.47 10.71
CA SER A 82 -10.59 -7.31 12.16
C SER A 82 -9.92 -6.06 12.67
N TYR A 83 -8.79 -5.72 12.07
CA TYR A 83 -7.93 -4.69 12.63
C TYR A 83 -7.76 -3.47 11.75
N GLY A 84 -8.16 -3.57 10.50
CA GLY A 84 -7.84 -2.54 9.53
C GLY A 84 -6.37 -2.55 9.21
N ILE A 85 -5.96 -1.68 8.31
CA ILE A 85 -4.57 -1.58 7.91
C ILE A 85 -4.23 -0.12 7.80
N LEU A 86 -3.18 0.29 8.50
CA LEU A 86 -2.71 1.67 8.51
C LEU A 86 -1.27 1.67 8.04
N VAL A 87 -0.97 2.36 6.94
CA VAL A 87 0.38 2.41 6.38
C VAL A 87 0.80 3.85 6.16
N LYS A 88 2.10 4.07 6.16
CA LYS A 88 2.62 5.39 5.80
C LYS A 88 2.44 5.61 4.31
N ASP A 89 1.91 6.76 3.96
CA ASP A 89 1.60 7.10 2.58
C ASP A 89 2.80 6.94 1.66
N LYS A 90 3.98 7.26 2.14
CA LYS A 90 5.18 7.20 1.30
C LYS A 90 5.57 5.80 0.85
N TYR A 91 5.00 4.76 1.47
CA TYR A 91 5.28 3.39 1.07
C TYR A 91 4.21 2.80 0.17
N LEU A 92 3.34 3.65 -0.36
CA LEU A 92 2.35 3.25 -1.34
C LEU A 92 2.84 3.68 -2.73
N MET A 93 3.11 2.69 -3.58
CA MET A 93 3.56 2.97 -4.94
C MET A 93 2.35 3.04 -5.86
N ILE A 94 2.22 4.13 -6.61
CA ILE A 94 1.08 4.29 -7.52
C ILE A 94 1.16 3.22 -8.60
N GLU A 95 0.09 2.46 -8.75
CA GLU A 95 0.04 1.40 -9.73
C GLU A 95 -0.88 1.75 -10.88
N ARG A 96 -2.01 2.39 -10.60
CA ARG A 96 -2.99 2.66 -11.62
C ARG A 96 -3.97 3.72 -11.13
N VAL A 97 -4.41 4.59 -12.02
CA VAL A 97 -5.47 5.54 -11.72
C VAL A 97 -6.77 4.97 -12.28
N ASN A 98 -7.65 4.57 -11.39
CA ASN A 98 -8.81 3.77 -11.76
C ASN A 98 -9.88 4.54 -12.51
N ASN A 99 -10.16 5.77 -12.11
CA ASN A 99 -11.26 6.48 -12.72
C ASN A 99 -10.90 7.16 -14.02
N ASN A 100 -9.69 6.95 -14.51
CA ASN A 100 -9.31 7.42 -15.83
C ASN A 100 -10.19 6.86 -16.91
N ASP A 101 -10.68 5.69 -16.66
CA ASP A 101 -11.47 5.02 -17.69
C ASP A 101 -12.75 5.69 -17.95
N ILE A 102 -13.14 6.55 -17.09
CA ILE A 102 -14.45 7.18 -17.22
C ILE A 102 -14.35 8.41 -18.06
N GLY A 103 -13.37 8.90 -18.10
CA GLY A 103 -13.20 10.12 -18.69
C GLY A 103 -13.48 10.36 -20.07
N PHE A 104 -13.68 9.75 -19.44
CA PHE A 104 -13.67 10.27 -20.07
C PHE A 104 -14.19 10.26 -20.87
N VAL A 105 -14.41 9.88 -20.55
CA VAL A 105 -14.83 9.81 -21.03
C VAL A 105 -15.49 10.14 -21.64
N SER A 106 -15.61 10.09 -21.49
CA SER A 106 -16.10 10.37 -21.91
C SER A 106 -16.46 11.07 -22.58
N ARG A 107 -16.40 11.39 -22.62
CA ARG A 107 -16.55 12.03 -23.01
C ARG A 107 -16.65 12.37 -24.08
N LYS A 108 -16.76 12.03 -24.07
CA LYS A 108 -16.75 12.17 -24.80
C LYS A 108 -17.01 12.34 -25.36
#